data_1d8b6a6fa297586b4b2c74e0ad5e7674
#
_entry.id   1d8b6a6fa297586b4b2c74e0ad5e7674
#
_cell.length_a   1.000
_cell.length_b   1.000
_cell.length_c   1.000
_cell.angle_alpha   90.00
_cell.angle_beta   90.00
_cell.angle_gamma   90.00
#
_symmetry.space_group_name_H-M   'P 1'
#
loop_
_entity.id
_entity.type
_entity.pdbx_description
1 polymer ?
#
loop_
_entity_poly.entity_id
_entity_poly.type
_entity_poly.pdbx_seq_one_letter_code
_entity_poly.pdbx_strand_id
1 'polypeptide(L)'
;TQRFEIRMRSGRVTVTGPLAERGISLGAGQQLVATPAEDHLEVSSTAAQSKAPAPEVPDADQARGETAPAPSENEAQAQASAPRTHSARAHGPTARDQAAADLAELVSDGKFEAALQAAQRRGISTLLRSGTLAELSAVADAARFAGKKELARQVLGTLRTRFPNSPDGRATAYFLARVSVEADAAGWYERYLEEQPQGPYATAALGALMAIRSRRGEPGPAADAARAYLKREPTGPYAGAARAILARDAGRGSASEAAAQ
;
A
#
# COMPACT_ATOMS: atom_id res chain seq x y z
N THR A 1 -10.11 14.72 25.98
CA THR A 1 -9.44 13.41 26.09
C THR A 1 -9.13 12.95 24.67
N GLN A 2 -7.85 12.79 24.32
CA GLN A 2 -7.46 12.24 23.01
C GLN A 2 -7.51 10.73 23.10
N ARG A 3 -8.37 10.11 22.29
CA ARG A 3 -8.48 8.66 22.15
C ARG A 3 -8.03 8.29 20.74
N PHE A 4 -7.12 7.34 20.62
CA PHE A 4 -6.67 6.78 19.35
C PHE A 4 -7.23 5.38 19.19
N GLU A 5 -7.73 5.06 18.01
CA GLU A 5 -8.28 3.75 17.69
C GLU A 5 -7.69 3.27 16.36
N ILE A 6 -7.11 2.07 16.37
CA ILE A 6 -6.54 1.41 15.19
C ILE A 6 -7.28 0.09 15.00
N ARG A 7 -7.95 -0.09 13.86
CA ARG A 7 -8.59 -1.36 13.46
C ARG A 7 -7.85 -1.98 12.29
N MET A 8 -7.41 -3.21 12.47
CA MET A 8 -6.77 -3.97 11.41
C MET A 8 -7.79 -4.81 10.64
N ARG A 9 -7.93 -4.53 9.34
CA ARG A 9 -8.79 -5.34 8.45
C ARG A 9 -8.05 -6.53 7.87
N SER A 10 -6.76 -6.36 7.56
CA SER A 10 -5.90 -7.41 7.01
C SER A 10 -4.44 -7.10 7.28
N GLY A 11 -3.57 -8.12 7.27
CA GLY A 11 -2.13 -7.97 7.55
C GLY A 11 -1.78 -7.92 9.03
N ARG A 12 -0.56 -7.47 9.32
CA ARG A 12 -0.03 -7.27 10.67
C ARG A 12 0.67 -5.92 10.75
N VAL A 13 0.48 -5.19 11.85
CA VAL A 13 1.18 -3.93 12.13
C VAL A 13 1.76 -3.97 13.54
N THR A 14 2.95 -3.40 13.72
CA THR A 14 3.51 -3.17 15.04
C THR A 14 3.34 -1.69 15.40
N VAL A 15 2.62 -1.42 16.47
CA VAL A 15 2.40 -0.08 17.01
C VAL A 15 3.43 0.15 18.11
N THR A 16 4.21 1.24 17.99
CA THR A 16 5.17 1.68 18.99
C THR A 16 4.84 3.09 19.44
N GLY A 17 5.07 3.40 20.70
CA GLY A 17 4.80 4.71 21.27
C GLY A 17 5.03 4.72 22.78
N PRO A 18 4.79 5.87 23.47
CA PRO A 18 5.02 6.00 24.91
C PRO A 18 4.29 4.94 25.74
N LEU A 19 3.12 4.48 25.30
CA LEU A 19 2.32 3.42 25.94
C LEU A 19 2.63 2.01 25.42
N ALA A 20 3.49 1.87 24.43
CA ALA A 20 3.82 0.62 23.76
C ALA A 20 5.33 0.56 23.44
N GLU A 21 6.18 0.77 24.45
CA GLU A 21 7.65 0.84 24.29
C GLU A 21 8.27 -0.41 23.68
N ARG A 22 7.69 -1.60 23.93
CA ARG A 22 8.12 -2.88 23.36
C ARG A 22 7.48 -3.21 22.01
N GLY A 23 6.61 -2.31 21.51
CA GLY A 23 5.82 -2.55 20.31
C GLY A 23 4.69 -3.57 20.52
N ILE A 24 3.49 -3.22 20.09
CA ILE A 24 2.32 -4.10 20.10
C ILE A 24 2.00 -4.52 18.69
N SER A 25 2.02 -5.82 18.42
CA SER A 25 1.69 -6.38 17.11
C SER A 25 0.18 -6.61 17.01
N LEU A 26 -0.45 -5.96 16.01
CA LEU A 26 -1.86 -6.12 15.69
C LEU A 26 -2.00 -6.95 14.42
N GLY A 27 -2.77 -8.02 14.48
CA GLY A 27 -3.13 -8.85 13.33
C GLY A 27 -4.49 -8.49 12.73
N ALA A 28 -4.85 -9.16 11.65
CA ALA A 28 -6.16 -9.02 11.01
C ALA A 28 -7.30 -9.29 12.02
N GLY A 29 -8.33 -8.44 12.02
CA GLY A 29 -9.47 -8.53 12.95
C GLY A 29 -9.20 -8.03 14.36
N GLN A 30 -8.02 -7.46 14.64
CA GLN A 30 -7.70 -6.87 15.93
C GLN A 30 -7.88 -5.35 15.91
N GLN A 31 -8.24 -4.81 17.06
CA GLN A 31 -8.39 -3.38 17.32
C GLN A 31 -7.56 -2.99 18.53
N LEU A 32 -6.86 -1.86 18.42
CA LEU A 32 -6.15 -1.22 19.52
C LEU A 32 -6.81 0.11 19.84
N VAL A 33 -7.10 0.32 21.12
CA VAL A 33 -7.58 1.60 21.64
C VAL A 33 -6.53 2.12 22.63
N ALA A 34 -6.06 3.35 22.41
CA ALA A 34 -5.12 4.01 23.30
C ALA A 34 -5.70 5.35 23.77
N THR A 35 -5.68 5.57 25.08
CA THR A 35 -6.07 6.83 25.74
C THR A 35 -4.86 7.37 26.50
N PRO A 36 -4.01 8.21 25.85
CA PRO A 36 -2.75 8.66 26.46
C PRO A 36 -2.93 9.42 27.77
N ALA A 37 -4.05 10.14 27.95
CA ALA A 37 -4.33 10.89 29.17
C ALA A 37 -4.63 10.03 30.39
N GLU A 38 -4.96 8.75 30.18
CA GLU A 38 -5.32 7.77 31.24
C GLU A 38 -4.30 6.63 31.35
N ASP A 39 -3.19 6.73 30.60
CA ASP A 39 -2.16 5.70 30.48
C ASP A 39 -2.74 4.31 30.14
N HIS A 40 -3.86 4.32 29.40
CA HIS A 40 -4.65 3.13 29.09
C HIS A 40 -4.47 2.70 27.65
N LEU A 41 -4.18 1.40 27.47
CA LEU A 41 -4.03 0.77 26.17
C LEU A 41 -4.74 -0.59 26.19
N GLU A 42 -5.68 -0.78 25.27
CA GLU A 42 -6.48 -2.00 25.16
C GLU A 42 -6.37 -2.60 23.76
N VAL A 43 -6.09 -3.88 23.68
CA VAL A 43 -6.12 -4.65 22.43
C VAL A 43 -7.29 -5.63 22.50
N SER A 44 -8.26 -5.46 21.60
CA SER A 44 -9.42 -6.33 21.47
C SER A 44 -9.46 -7.01 20.10
N SER A 45 -10.04 -8.23 20.06
CA SER A 45 -10.24 -8.97 18.81
C SER A 45 -11.73 -8.98 18.46
N THR A 46 -12.07 -8.54 17.26
CA THR A 46 -13.45 -8.54 16.76
C THR A 46 -13.96 -9.98 16.49
N ALA A 47 -13.08 -10.99 16.56
CA ALA A 47 -13.44 -12.40 16.36
C ALA A 47 -14.13 -13.07 17.57
N ALA A 48 -14.30 -12.35 18.69
CA ALA A 48 -14.83 -12.94 19.95
C ALA A 48 -16.35 -12.84 20.11
N GLN A 49 -17.13 -12.52 19.10
CA GLN A 49 -18.61 -12.50 19.17
C GLN A 49 -19.30 -13.48 18.22
N SER A 50 -18.69 -14.62 17.93
CA SER A 50 -19.42 -15.73 17.32
C SER A 50 -19.10 -17.02 18.06
N LYS A 51 -19.72 -17.16 19.26
CA LYS A 51 -19.77 -18.42 19.98
C LYS A 51 -21.07 -19.10 19.62
N ALA A 52 -21.02 -20.08 18.74
CA ALA A 52 -22.04 -21.14 18.62
C ALA A 52 -21.33 -22.49 18.62
N PRO A 53 -21.92 -23.52 19.26
CA PRO A 53 -21.19 -24.68 19.77
C PRO A 53 -20.89 -25.72 18.70
N ALA A 54 -19.84 -26.47 18.95
CA ALA A 54 -19.48 -27.66 18.18
C ALA A 54 -20.57 -28.74 18.31
N PRO A 55 -20.87 -29.50 17.25
CA PRO A 55 -21.45 -30.82 17.43
C PRO A 55 -20.34 -31.89 17.38
N GLU A 56 -20.49 -32.76 18.35
CA GLU A 56 -19.75 -34.01 18.55
C GLU A 56 -19.84 -34.94 17.35
N VAL A 57 -18.77 -35.69 17.19
CA VAL A 57 -18.67 -36.85 16.30
C VAL A 57 -19.40 -38.03 16.94
N PRO A 58 -20.10 -38.85 16.21
CA PRO A 58 -20.09 -40.28 16.50
C PRO A 58 -19.50 -41.10 15.36
N ASP A 59 -18.76 -42.05 15.81
CA ASP A 59 -18.06 -43.13 15.17
C ASP A 59 -19.02 -44.21 14.60
N ALA A 60 -18.46 -45.04 13.74
CA ALA A 60 -18.80 -46.46 13.40
C ALA A 60 -19.63 -46.73 12.14
N ASP A 61 -18.95 -47.21 11.15
CA ASP A 61 -18.77 -48.65 10.81
C ASP A 61 -19.79 -49.32 9.85
N GLN A 62 -19.22 -50.01 8.82
CA GLN A 62 -19.73 -51.15 8.05
C GLN A 62 -20.86 -50.91 7.00
N ALA A 63 -20.73 -51.27 5.75
CA ALA A 63 -20.41 -52.55 5.13
C ALA A 63 -20.51 -52.51 3.59
N ARG A 64 -19.59 -53.15 2.92
CA ARG A 64 -19.64 -54.07 1.75
C ARG A 64 -20.79 -54.06 0.75
N GLY A 65 -20.37 -54.21 -0.53
CA GLY A 65 -21.12 -54.92 -1.62
C GLY A 65 -20.83 -54.28 -2.96
N GLU A 66 -19.83 -54.70 -3.71
CA GLU A 66 -19.82 -55.72 -4.79
C GLU A 66 -20.87 -55.45 -5.89
N THR A 67 -20.50 -55.12 -7.09
CA THR A 67 -20.26 -55.94 -8.28
C THR A 67 -20.20 -55.05 -9.54
N ALA A 68 -19.20 -55.28 -10.39
CA ALA A 68 -19.17 -54.87 -11.80
C ALA A 68 -19.97 -55.90 -12.63
N PRO A 69 -20.37 -55.64 -13.85
CA PRO A 69 -19.49 -55.85 -15.01
C PRO A 69 -19.63 -54.83 -16.17
N ALA A 70 -18.58 -54.73 -16.97
CA ALA A 70 -18.55 -54.28 -18.36
C ALA A 70 -18.88 -55.50 -19.26
N PRO A 71 -18.88 -55.45 -20.62
CA PRO A 71 -18.73 -54.34 -21.58
C PRO A 71 -19.79 -54.42 -22.73
N SER A 72 -19.79 -53.46 -23.68
CA SER A 72 -19.97 -53.77 -25.13
C SER A 72 -19.69 -52.53 -26.01
N GLU A 73 -18.88 -52.78 -26.99
CA GLU A 73 -18.57 -51.95 -28.14
C GLU A 73 -19.77 -51.79 -29.08
N ASN A 74 -19.94 -50.68 -29.75
CA ASN A 74 -19.98 -50.59 -31.21
C ASN A 74 -20.12 -49.16 -31.76
N GLU A 75 -19.18 -48.82 -32.61
CA GLU A 75 -19.17 -48.07 -33.86
C GLU A 75 -20.32 -47.09 -34.21
N ALA A 76 -20.01 -45.89 -34.58
CA ALA A 76 -19.87 -45.31 -35.91
C ALA A 76 -20.00 -43.79 -35.96
N GLN A 77 -18.99 -43.18 -36.49
CA GLN A 77 -18.90 -41.94 -37.26
C GLN A 77 -20.12 -41.00 -37.38
N ALA A 78 -19.96 -39.75 -36.92
CA ALA A 78 -20.41 -38.58 -37.66
C ALA A 78 -19.60 -37.32 -37.24
N GLN A 79 -18.92 -36.77 -38.19
CA GLN A 79 -18.20 -35.48 -38.12
C GLN A 79 -19.21 -34.36 -37.90
N ALA A 80 -19.02 -33.55 -36.86
CA ALA A 80 -19.54 -32.18 -36.82
C ALA A 80 -18.61 -31.35 -35.97
N SER A 81 -18.08 -30.30 -36.60
CA SER A 81 -17.21 -29.29 -36.05
C SER A 81 -17.83 -28.60 -34.82
N ALA A 82 -17.29 -28.79 -33.63
CA ALA A 82 -17.60 -28.01 -32.45
C ALA A 82 -16.46 -27.09 -32.12
N PRO A 83 -16.72 -25.82 -31.67
CA PRO A 83 -15.69 -24.86 -31.39
C PRO A 83 -14.83 -25.32 -30.23
N ARG A 84 -13.52 -25.25 -30.40
CA ARG A 84 -12.54 -25.53 -29.35
C ARG A 84 -12.69 -24.53 -28.24
N THR A 85 -13.44 -24.86 -27.21
CA THR A 85 -13.35 -24.21 -25.92
C THR A 85 -11.94 -24.48 -25.39
N HIS A 86 -11.10 -23.45 -25.39
CA HIS A 86 -9.86 -23.50 -24.65
C HIS A 86 -10.22 -23.66 -23.18
N SER A 87 -10.22 -24.88 -22.69
CA SER A 87 -10.14 -25.16 -21.25
C SER A 87 -8.90 -24.44 -20.74
N ALA A 88 -9.11 -23.34 -20.05
CA ALA A 88 -8.10 -22.73 -19.24
C ALA A 88 -7.70 -23.75 -18.15
N ARG A 89 -6.68 -24.54 -18.47
CA ARG A 89 -6.01 -25.40 -17.50
C ARG A 89 -5.57 -24.48 -16.38
N ALA A 90 -6.16 -24.57 -15.20
CA ALA A 90 -5.70 -23.92 -14.01
C ALA A 90 -4.27 -24.41 -13.76
N HIS A 91 -3.31 -23.64 -14.24
CA HIS A 91 -1.90 -23.85 -13.91
C HIS A 91 -1.80 -23.41 -12.44
N GLY A 92 -1.40 -24.31 -11.58
CA GLY A 92 -1.01 -23.96 -10.22
C GLY A 92 0.03 -22.82 -10.24
N PRO A 93 0.22 -22.11 -9.12
CA PRO A 93 1.13 -20.96 -9.07
C PRO A 93 2.49 -21.35 -9.65
N THR A 94 2.99 -20.55 -10.57
CA THR A 94 4.31 -20.79 -11.16
C THR A 94 5.38 -20.51 -10.11
N ALA A 95 6.60 -21.05 -10.28
CA ALA A 95 7.74 -20.74 -9.41
C ALA A 95 8.00 -19.22 -9.33
N ARG A 96 7.55 -18.46 -10.33
CA ARG A 96 7.64 -17.01 -10.37
C ARG A 96 6.59 -16.35 -9.49
N ASP A 97 5.36 -16.86 -9.51
CA ASP A 97 4.28 -16.37 -8.64
C ASP A 97 4.61 -16.65 -7.18
N GLN A 98 5.20 -17.83 -6.91
CA GLN A 98 5.67 -18.18 -5.56
C GLN A 98 6.77 -17.23 -5.09
N ALA A 99 7.77 -16.93 -5.92
CA ALA A 99 8.83 -16.00 -5.56
C ALA A 99 8.35 -14.55 -5.37
N ALA A 100 7.28 -14.15 -6.06
CA ALA A 100 6.62 -12.86 -5.83
C ALA A 100 5.88 -12.86 -4.48
N ALA A 101 5.20 -13.95 -4.16
CA ALA A 101 4.51 -14.12 -2.88
C ALA A 101 5.51 -14.12 -1.71
N ASP A 102 6.63 -14.82 -1.83
CA ASP A 102 7.68 -14.86 -0.81
C ASP A 102 8.28 -13.46 -0.53
N LEU A 103 8.49 -12.66 -1.57
CA LEU A 103 8.94 -11.27 -1.41
C LEU A 103 7.89 -10.39 -0.73
N ALA A 104 6.63 -10.53 -1.12
CA ALA A 104 5.52 -9.79 -0.52
C ALA A 104 5.32 -10.17 0.96
N GLU A 105 5.47 -11.45 1.32
CA GLU A 105 5.41 -11.92 2.70
C GLU A 105 6.54 -11.31 3.55
N LEU A 106 7.78 -11.34 3.07
CA LEU A 106 8.90 -10.70 3.77
C LEU A 106 8.67 -9.21 4.01
N VAL A 107 8.08 -8.51 3.03
CA VAL A 107 7.75 -7.08 3.17
C VAL A 107 6.62 -6.87 4.18
N SER A 108 5.57 -7.70 4.15
CA SER A 108 4.44 -7.62 5.09
C SER A 108 4.87 -7.89 6.53
N ASP A 109 5.87 -8.74 6.72
CA ASP A 109 6.49 -9.04 8.01
C ASP A 109 7.48 -7.97 8.49
N GLY A 110 7.72 -6.91 7.68
CA GLY A 110 8.71 -5.88 7.98
C GLY A 110 10.16 -6.33 7.80
N LYS A 111 10.40 -7.49 7.20
CA LYS A 111 11.74 -8.07 6.96
C LYS A 111 12.38 -7.50 5.69
N PHE A 112 12.48 -6.17 5.60
CA PHE A 112 12.88 -5.46 4.38
C PHE A 112 14.27 -5.84 3.88
N GLU A 113 15.25 -5.98 4.77
CA GLU A 113 16.60 -6.39 4.37
C GLU A 113 16.63 -7.83 3.83
N ALA A 114 15.84 -8.74 4.41
CA ALA A 114 15.73 -10.12 3.90
C ALA A 114 15.06 -10.15 2.51
N ALA A 115 14.05 -9.33 2.28
CA ALA A 115 13.42 -9.15 0.97
C ALA A 115 14.41 -8.62 -0.06
N LEU A 116 15.25 -7.64 0.31
CA LEU A 116 16.29 -7.11 -0.57
C LEU A 116 17.37 -8.15 -0.87
N GLN A 117 17.80 -8.94 0.11
CA GLN A 117 18.72 -10.05 -0.11
C GLN A 117 18.15 -11.10 -1.06
N ALA A 118 16.86 -11.44 -0.91
CA ALA A 118 16.18 -12.35 -1.83
C ALA A 118 16.13 -11.77 -3.26
N ALA A 119 15.83 -10.49 -3.40
CA ALA A 119 15.86 -9.79 -4.68
C ALA A 119 17.26 -9.75 -5.30
N GLN A 120 18.30 -9.54 -4.49
CA GLN A 120 19.70 -9.56 -4.94
C GLN A 120 20.12 -10.95 -5.43
N ARG A 121 19.79 -12.02 -4.70
CA ARG A 121 20.07 -13.41 -5.16
C ARG A 121 19.43 -13.70 -6.51
N ARG A 122 18.26 -13.15 -6.77
CA ARG A 122 17.55 -13.28 -8.05
C ARG A 122 18.15 -12.40 -9.15
N GLY A 123 18.89 -11.39 -8.77
CA GLY A 123 19.51 -10.39 -9.65
C GLY A 123 18.60 -9.19 -9.88
N ILE A 124 18.94 -8.04 -9.31
CA ILE A 124 18.18 -6.78 -9.45
C ILE A 124 17.96 -6.42 -10.92
N SER A 125 19.02 -6.52 -11.76
CA SER A 125 18.90 -6.23 -13.19
C SER A 125 17.88 -7.13 -13.91
N THR A 126 17.77 -8.38 -13.50
CA THR A 126 16.78 -9.33 -14.05
C THR A 126 15.36 -8.94 -13.62
N LEU A 127 15.18 -8.59 -12.34
CA LEU A 127 13.89 -8.09 -11.83
C LEU A 127 13.46 -6.82 -12.57
N LEU A 128 14.35 -5.87 -12.76
CA LEU A 128 14.04 -4.63 -13.49
C LEU A 128 13.61 -4.90 -14.93
N ARG A 129 14.28 -5.81 -15.63
CA ARG A 129 13.93 -6.14 -17.03
C ARG A 129 12.67 -6.96 -17.16
N SER A 130 12.47 -7.96 -16.32
CA SER A 130 11.46 -8.98 -16.51
C SER A 130 10.63 -9.33 -15.27
N GLY A 131 10.82 -8.65 -14.13
CA GLY A 131 10.03 -8.86 -12.91
C GLY A 131 8.55 -8.58 -13.14
N THR A 132 7.69 -9.25 -12.40
CA THR A 132 6.25 -8.99 -12.38
C THR A 132 5.96 -7.67 -11.64
N LEU A 133 4.74 -7.17 -11.77
CA LEU A 133 4.27 -6.02 -10.98
C LEU A 133 4.47 -6.28 -9.48
N ALA A 134 4.01 -7.43 -8.98
CA ALA A 134 4.10 -7.78 -7.56
C ALA A 134 5.55 -7.83 -7.05
N GLU A 135 6.47 -8.42 -7.82
CA GLU A 135 7.89 -8.46 -7.47
C GLU A 135 8.50 -7.06 -7.38
N LEU A 136 8.24 -6.23 -8.38
CA LEU A 136 8.78 -4.87 -8.38
C LEU A 136 8.16 -4.00 -7.29
N SER A 137 6.87 -4.14 -7.01
CA SER A 137 6.21 -3.43 -5.91
C SER A 137 6.82 -3.84 -4.56
N ALA A 138 6.99 -5.14 -4.31
CA ALA A 138 7.63 -5.63 -3.10
C ALA A 138 9.07 -5.13 -2.93
N VAL A 139 9.88 -5.14 -4.01
CA VAL A 139 11.26 -4.63 -3.97
C VAL A 139 11.30 -3.12 -3.77
N ALA A 140 10.38 -2.36 -4.39
CA ALA A 140 10.27 -0.92 -4.19
C ALA A 140 9.95 -0.58 -2.73
N ASP A 141 9.01 -1.30 -2.13
CA ASP A 141 8.63 -1.11 -0.73
C ASP A 141 9.77 -1.50 0.21
N ALA A 142 10.39 -2.67 0.01
CA ALA A 142 11.55 -3.08 0.79
C ALA A 142 12.68 -2.05 0.71
N ALA A 143 12.99 -1.54 -0.47
CA ALA A 143 14.05 -0.54 -0.66
C ALA A 143 13.71 0.80 0.02
N ARG A 144 12.45 1.23 -0.05
CA ARG A 144 11.98 2.46 0.62
C ARG A 144 12.08 2.35 2.14
N PHE A 145 11.59 1.27 2.72
CA PHE A 145 11.57 1.06 4.17
C PHE A 145 12.97 0.75 4.74
N ALA A 146 13.83 0.08 3.97
CA ALA A 146 15.25 -0.12 4.32
C ALA A 146 16.13 1.12 4.05
N GLY A 147 15.56 2.23 3.59
CA GLY A 147 16.31 3.47 3.32
C GLY A 147 17.26 3.41 2.10
N LYS A 148 17.13 2.39 1.24
CA LYS A 148 17.94 2.22 0.02
C LYS A 148 17.39 3.09 -1.10
N LYS A 149 17.50 4.41 -0.94
CA LYS A 149 16.83 5.42 -1.80
C LYS A 149 17.15 5.25 -3.29
N GLU A 150 18.40 4.95 -3.63
CA GLU A 150 18.85 4.76 -5.02
C GLU A 150 18.13 3.58 -5.68
N LEU A 151 18.12 2.42 -5.01
CA LEU A 151 17.41 1.25 -5.48
C LEU A 151 15.90 1.51 -5.57
N ALA A 152 15.33 2.18 -4.57
CA ALA A 152 13.91 2.54 -4.58
C ALA A 152 13.58 3.41 -5.80
N ARG A 153 14.37 4.45 -6.12
CA ARG A 153 14.17 5.29 -7.31
C ARG A 153 14.23 4.48 -8.61
N GLN A 154 15.22 3.59 -8.72
CA GLN A 154 15.39 2.75 -9.90
C GLN A 154 14.19 1.82 -10.11
N VAL A 155 13.73 1.15 -9.05
CA VAL A 155 12.60 0.22 -9.13
C VAL A 155 11.28 0.97 -9.38
N LEU A 156 11.05 2.09 -8.70
CA LEU A 156 9.85 2.92 -8.90
C LEU A 156 9.81 3.49 -10.34
N GLY A 157 10.95 3.93 -10.88
CA GLY A 157 11.04 4.36 -12.28
C GLY A 157 10.68 3.24 -13.25
N THR A 158 11.15 2.03 -12.98
CA THR A 158 10.81 0.83 -13.76
C THR A 158 9.33 0.48 -13.66
N LEU A 159 8.73 0.52 -12.47
CA LEU A 159 7.29 0.33 -12.26
C LEU A 159 6.48 1.32 -13.08
N ARG A 160 6.85 2.60 -13.03
CA ARG A 160 6.19 3.66 -13.78
C ARG A 160 6.22 3.43 -15.30
N THR A 161 7.36 2.97 -15.82
CA THR A 161 7.53 2.75 -17.26
C THR A 161 6.83 1.48 -17.73
N ARG A 162 6.92 0.39 -16.97
CA ARG A 162 6.41 -0.92 -17.41
C ARG A 162 4.94 -1.15 -17.06
N PHE A 163 4.44 -0.52 -15.99
CA PHE A 163 3.09 -0.72 -15.47
C PHE A 163 2.35 0.60 -15.20
N PRO A 164 2.32 1.55 -16.16
CA PRO A 164 1.81 2.91 -15.92
C PRO A 164 0.34 2.93 -15.47
N ASN A 165 -0.45 1.96 -15.92
CA ASN A 165 -1.89 1.88 -15.66
C ASN A 165 -2.24 1.07 -14.40
N SER A 166 -1.27 0.43 -13.75
CA SER A 166 -1.52 -0.26 -12.48
C SER A 166 -1.69 0.74 -11.33
N PRO A 167 -2.39 0.37 -10.25
CA PRO A 167 -2.46 1.21 -9.05
C PRO A 167 -1.08 1.60 -8.52
N ASP A 168 -0.15 0.65 -8.47
CA ASP A 168 1.23 0.88 -8.02
C ASP A 168 1.98 1.81 -8.98
N GLY A 169 1.85 1.60 -10.29
CA GLY A 169 2.45 2.46 -11.31
C GLY A 169 1.98 3.91 -11.21
N ARG A 170 0.67 4.12 -10.98
CA ARG A 170 0.11 5.45 -10.76
C ARG A 170 0.58 6.10 -9.45
N ALA A 171 0.85 5.30 -8.42
CA ALA A 171 1.34 5.80 -7.14
C ALA A 171 2.84 6.16 -7.15
N THR A 172 3.60 5.71 -8.17
CA THR A 172 5.06 5.87 -8.21
C THR A 172 5.53 7.31 -8.10
N ALA A 173 4.81 8.28 -8.67
CA ALA A 173 5.20 9.69 -8.60
C ALA A 173 5.23 10.18 -7.14
N TYR A 174 4.24 9.80 -6.32
CA TYR A 174 4.24 10.11 -4.89
C TYR A 174 5.42 9.47 -4.16
N PHE A 175 5.72 8.20 -4.44
CA PHE A 175 6.83 7.50 -3.77
C PHE A 175 8.20 7.98 -4.26
N LEU A 176 8.34 8.36 -5.55
CA LEU A 176 9.53 9.01 -6.07
C LEU A 176 9.80 10.34 -5.36
N ALA A 177 8.77 11.16 -5.13
CA ALA A 177 8.91 12.38 -4.34
C ALA A 177 9.52 12.11 -2.96
N ARG A 178 9.07 11.04 -2.28
CA ARG A 178 9.52 10.69 -0.93
C ARG A 178 10.96 10.19 -0.84
N VAL A 179 11.48 9.62 -1.91
CA VAL A 179 12.85 9.09 -1.95
C VAL A 179 13.84 10.01 -2.67
N SER A 180 13.35 11.06 -3.31
CA SER A 180 14.16 12.07 -4.00
C SER A 180 14.72 13.11 -3.03
N VAL A 181 15.72 13.85 -3.48
CA VAL A 181 16.16 15.06 -2.79
C VAL A 181 15.11 16.14 -2.91
N GLU A 182 15.10 17.11 -1.98
CA GLU A 182 14.06 18.15 -1.94
C GLU A 182 13.95 18.95 -3.24
N ALA A 183 15.06 19.10 -3.97
CA ALA A 183 15.07 19.77 -5.25
C ALA A 183 14.13 19.14 -6.28
N ASP A 184 14.04 17.82 -6.30
CA ASP A 184 13.23 17.07 -7.26
C ASP A 184 11.87 16.69 -6.69
N ALA A 185 11.76 16.64 -5.36
CA ALA A 185 10.56 16.11 -4.68
C ALA A 185 9.30 16.92 -5.01
N ALA A 186 9.40 18.26 -5.11
CA ALA A 186 8.26 19.11 -5.45
C ALA A 186 7.65 18.74 -6.80
N GLY A 187 8.48 18.62 -7.85
CA GLY A 187 8.02 18.25 -9.18
C GLY A 187 7.35 16.86 -9.23
N TRP A 188 7.84 15.90 -8.42
CA TRP A 188 7.20 14.60 -8.32
C TRP A 188 5.86 14.64 -7.58
N TYR A 189 5.70 15.48 -6.53
CA TYR A 189 4.39 15.67 -5.89
C TYR A 189 3.40 16.37 -6.82
N GLU A 190 3.84 17.40 -7.55
CA GLU A 190 3.03 18.07 -8.57
C GLU A 190 2.54 17.07 -9.61
N ARG A 191 3.47 16.27 -10.14
CA ARG A 191 3.14 15.22 -11.09
C ARG A 191 2.12 14.22 -10.56
N TYR A 192 2.26 13.82 -9.30
CA TYR A 192 1.28 12.93 -8.69
C TYR A 192 -0.10 13.58 -8.60
N LEU A 193 -0.17 14.85 -8.21
CA LEU A 193 -1.42 15.59 -8.09
C LEU A 193 -2.10 15.84 -9.43
N GLU A 194 -1.33 16.01 -10.51
CA GLU A 194 -1.85 16.08 -11.88
C GLU A 194 -2.43 14.75 -12.34
N GLU A 195 -1.71 13.66 -12.14
CA GLU A 195 -2.10 12.31 -12.59
C GLU A 195 -3.20 11.68 -11.72
N GLN A 196 -3.19 11.98 -10.43
CA GLN A 196 -4.07 11.40 -9.42
C GLN A 196 -4.62 12.47 -8.47
N PRO A 197 -5.40 13.45 -8.98
CA PRO A 197 -5.88 14.56 -8.16
C PRO A 197 -6.78 14.10 -7.00
N GLN A 198 -7.43 12.95 -7.11
CA GLN A 198 -8.26 12.31 -6.06
C GLN A 198 -7.62 11.02 -5.54
N GLY A 199 -6.35 10.79 -5.82
CA GLY A 199 -5.64 9.57 -5.40
C GLY A 199 -5.47 9.49 -3.89
N PRO A 200 -5.16 8.29 -3.37
CA PRO A 200 -5.07 8.03 -1.93
C PRO A 200 -3.99 8.86 -1.22
N TYR A 201 -2.99 9.35 -1.97
CA TYR A 201 -1.89 10.15 -1.42
C TYR A 201 -2.01 11.65 -1.72
N ALA A 202 -3.12 12.10 -2.34
CA ALA A 202 -3.24 13.49 -2.80
C ALA A 202 -3.17 14.50 -1.63
N THR A 203 -3.82 14.20 -0.51
CA THR A 203 -3.76 15.06 0.69
C THR A 203 -2.35 15.11 1.27
N ALA A 204 -1.68 13.95 1.37
CA ALA A 204 -0.30 13.89 1.87
C ALA A 204 0.68 14.61 0.91
N ALA A 205 0.47 14.48 -0.40
CA ALA A 205 1.27 15.19 -1.41
C ALA A 205 1.11 16.72 -1.30
N LEU A 206 -0.12 17.21 -1.12
CA LEU A 206 -0.38 18.65 -0.90
C LEU A 206 0.32 19.17 0.37
N GLY A 207 0.25 18.42 1.47
CA GLY A 207 0.92 18.79 2.72
C GLY A 207 2.44 18.86 2.56
N ALA A 208 3.04 17.88 1.89
CA ALA A 208 4.48 17.87 1.62
C ALA A 208 4.90 18.99 0.66
N LEU A 209 4.15 19.19 -0.43
CA LEU A 209 4.41 20.25 -1.42
C LEU A 209 4.33 21.64 -0.80
N MET A 210 3.29 21.91 0.00
CA MET A 210 3.14 23.15 0.77
C MET A 210 4.37 23.41 1.66
N ALA A 211 4.84 22.41 2.39
CA ALA A 211 6.00 22.54 3.25
C ALA A 211 7.30 22.81 2.47
N ILE A 212 7.52 22.12 1.33
CA ILE A 212 8.68 22.35 0.47
C ILE A 212 8.66 23.76 -0.09
N ARG A 213 7.55 24.21 -0.67
CA ARG A 213 7.41 25.54 -1.27
C ARG A 213 7.58 26.67 -0.24
N SER A 214 7.05 26.45 0.99
CA SER A 214 7.26 27.39 2.10
C SER A 214 8.74 27.52 2.49
N ARG A 215 9.50 26.42 2.56
CA ARG A 215 10.94 26.44 2.85
C ARG A 215 11.76 27.10 1.72
N ARG A 216 11.33 26.96 0.48
CA ARG A 216 11.96 27.58 -0.68
C ARG A 216 11.67 29.07 -0.83
N GLY A 217 10.82 29.64 0.04
CA GLY A 217 10.42 31.04 -0.07
C GLY A 217 9.50 31.32 -1.25
N GLU A 218 8.68 30.35 -1.65
CA GLU A 218 7.68 30.44 -2.71
C GLU A 218 6.27 30.66 -2.13
N PRO A 219 5.93 31.88 -1.64
CA PRO A 219 4.73 32.10 -0.83
C PRO A 219 3.43 31.84 -1.58
N GLY A 220 3.31 32.32 -2.82
CA GLY A 220 2.10 32.09 -3.64
C GLY A 220 1.84 30.62 -3.88
N PRO A 221 2.77 29.87 -4.48
CA PRO A 221 2.65 28.42 -4.65
C PRO A 221 2.40 27.66 -3.33
N ALA A 222 3.03 28.08 -2.21
CA ALA A 222 2.78 27.47 -0.91
C ALA A 222 1.36 27.73 -0.43
N ALA A 223 0.82 28.95 -0.64
CA ALA A 223 -0.55 29.31 -0.29
C ALA A 223 -1.58 28.53 -1.14
N ASP A 224 -1.32 28.33 -2.43
CA ASP A 224 -2.19 27.55 -3.30
C ASP A 224 -2.29 26.09 -2.83
N ALA A 225 -1.15 25.46 -2.50
CA ALA A 225 -1.13 24.13 -1.94
C ALA A 225 -1.84 24.05 -0.58
N ALA A 226 -1.68 25.09 0.26
CA ALA A 226 -2.35 25.18 1.55
C ALA A 226 -3.89 25.29 1.43
N ARG A 227 -4.39 26.11 0.49
CA ARG A 227 -5.83 26.21 0.17
C ARG A 227 -6.38 24.86 -0.32
N ALA A 228 -5.65 24.22 -1.23
CA ALA A 228 -6.04 22.92 -1.77
C ALA A 228 -6.05 21.83 -0.66
N TYR A 229 -5.08 21.87 0.26
CA TYR A 229 -5.05 20.97 1.40
C TYR A 229 -6.27 21.18 2.32
N LEU A 230 -6.53 22.41 2.78
CA LEU A 230 -7.63 22.71 3.70
C LEU A 230 -9.01 22.43 3.11
N LYS A 231 -9.16 22.55 1.78
CA LYS A 231 -10.40 22.17 1.10
C LYS A 231 -10.69 20.67 1.22
N ARG A 232 -9.66 19.82 1.31
CA ARG A 232 -9.78 18.36 1.42
C ARG A 232 -9.85 17.90 2.87
N GLU A 233 -9.01 18.46 3.70
CA GLU A 233 -8.81 17.99 5.07
C GLU A 233 -8.60 19.19 6.03
N PRO A 234 -9.69 19.87 6.41
CA PRO A 234 -9.65 21.09 7.20
C PRO A 234 -9.07 20.88 8.63
N THR A 235 -9.09 19.66 9.14
CA THR A 235 -8.63 19.29 10.49
C THR A 235 -7.46 18.32 10.50
N GLY A 236 -6.89 18.00 9.33
CA GLY A 236 -5.81 17.05 9.20
C GLY A 236 -4.46 17.52 9.77
N PRO A 237 -3.45 16.65 9.74
CA PRO A 237 -2.15 16.90 10.40
C PRO A 237 -1.42 18.15 9.89
N TYR A 238 -1.67 18.58 8.66
CA TYR A 238 -1.07 19.79 8.09
C TYR A 238 -1.97 21.03 8.15
N ALA A 239 -3.19 20.95 8.73
CA ALA A 239 -4.16 22.03 8.72
C ALA A 239 -3.65 23.29 9.47
N GLY A 240 -2.96 23.10 10.59
CA GLY A 240 -2.33 24.21 11.33
C GLY A 240 -1.27 24.95 10.51
N ALA A 241 -0.37 24.20 9.87
CA ALA A 241 0.66 24.74 8.99
C ALA A 241 0.06 25.45 7.78
N ALA A 242 -0.99 24.89 7.18
CA ALA A 242 -1.68 25.48 6.05
C ALA A 242 -2.32 26.83 6.40
N ARG A 243 -3.01 26.93 7.55
CA ARG A 243 -3.56 28.21 8.03
C ARG A 243 -2.47 29.25 8.30
N ALA A 244 -1.34 28.85 8.89
CA ALA A 244 -0.23 29.75 9.16
C ALA A 244 0.39 30.31 7.86
N ILE A 245 0.50 29.48 6.79
CA ILE A 245 0.98 29.94 5.49
C ILE A 245 0.01 30.96 4.89
N LEU A 246 -1.29 30.69 4.92
CA LEU A 246 -2.31 31.60 4.38
C LEU A 246 -2.36 32.93 5.13
N ALA A 247 -2.21 32.93 6.45
CA ALA A 247 -2.16 34.16 7.25
C ALA A 247 -0.94 35.04 6.88
N ARG A 248 0.23 34.43 6.63
CA ARG A 248 1.43 35.11 6.17
C ARG A 248 1.27 35.67 4.74
N ASP A 249 0.62 34.93 3.87
CA ASP A 249 0.36 35.35 2.49
C ASP A 249 -0.58 36.57 2.46
N ALA A 250 -1.66 36.55 3.23
CA ALA A 250 -2.57 37.67 3.38
C ALA A 250 -1.89 38.95 3.92
N GLY A 251 -1.01 38.80 4.93
CA GLY A 251 -0.24 39.95 5.49
C GLY A 251 0.74 40.56 4.49
N ARG A 252 1.27 39.79 3.55
CA ARG A 252 2.13 40.29 2.46
C ARG A 252 1.34 41.07 1.43
N GLY A 253 0.15 40.57 1.06
CA GLY A 253 -0.75 41.27 0.13
C GLY A 253 -1.11 42.67 0.64
N SER A 254 -1.52 42.77 1.91
CA SER A 254 -1.87 44.04 2.52
C SER A 254 -0.67 45.03 2.65
N ALA A 255 0.51 44.51 2.96
CA ALA A 255 1.73 45.33 3.04
C ALA A 255 2.17 45.86 1.66
N SER A 256 2.01 45.06 0.59
CA SER A 256 2.33 45.46 -0.78
C SER A 256 1.34 46.52 -1.30
N GLU A 257 0.07 46.43 -0.96
CA GLU A 257 -0.95 47.42 -1.30
C GLU A 257 -0.72 48.74 -0.61
N ALA A 258 -0.35 48.70 0.69
CA ALA A 258 -0.04 49.91 1.48
C ALA A 258 1.23 50.63 0.99
N ALA A 259 2.19 49.89 0.40
CA ALA A 259 3.43 50.47 -0.12
C ALA A 259 3.28 51.07 -1.53
N ALA A 260 2.17 50.76 -2.23
CA ALA A 260 1.87 51.26 -3.57
C ALA A 260 0.97 52.49 -3.59
N GLN A 261 0.49 52.94 -2.44
CA GLN A 261 -0.26 54.18 -2.22
C GLN A 261 0.64 55.30 -1.67
#